data_26a1335a8c1cfea40df7bd9fe45f36d4
#
_entry.id   26a1335a8c1cfea40df7bd9fe45f36d4
#
_cell.length_a   1.000
_cell.length_b   1.000
_cell.length_c   1.000
_cell.angle_alpha   90.00
_cell.angle_beta   90.00
_cell.angle_gamma   90.00
#
_symmetry.space_group_name_H-M   'P 1'
#
loop_
_entity.id
_entity.type
_entity.pdbx_description
1 polymer ?
#
loop_
_entity_poly.entity_id
_entity_poly.type
_entity_poly.pdbx_seq_one_letter_code
_entity_poly.pdbx_strand_id
1 'polypeptide(L)'
;MNDEEWKEKLTPEQYHVLRDKGTEPPFSGKYLNNKDSGMYKCVACGASLFHSDTKFDSGSGWPSFYDVAKAGTVKLEEDNSHGVHRVEAVCANCGGHLGHVFDDAPGQPTGKRYCINSLSLEFEPKSSK
;
A
#
# COMPACT_ATOMS: atom_id res chain seq x y z
N MET A 1 -4.94 0.15 -17.83
CA MET A 1 -4.13 1.35 -18.13
C MET A 1 -2.88 0.93 -18.88
N ASN A 2 -2.49 1.70 -19.91
CA ASN A 2 -1.23 1.46 -20.60
C ASN A 2 -0.12 2.30 -19.98
N ASP A 3 1.15 2.07 -20.41
CA ASP A 3 2.29 2.77 -19.82
C ASP A 3 2.21 4.28 -19.96
N GLU A 4 1.66 4.79 -21.05
CA GLU A 4 1.53 6.23 -21.23
C GLU A 4 0.57 6.85 -20.23
N GLU A 5 -0.57 6.20 -19.96
CA GLU A 5 -1.53 6.65 -18.96
C GLU A 5 -0.92 6.66 -17.57
N TRP A 6 -0.13 5.63 -17.24
CA TRP A 6 0.58 5.56 -15.96
C TRP A 6 1.54 6.74 -15.80
N LYS A 7 2.32 7.02 -16.85
CA LYS A 7 3.31 8.11 -16.82
C LYS A 7 2.67 9.49 -16.72
N GLU A 8 1.53 9.68 -17.36
CA GLU A 8 0.81 10.95 -17.30
C GLU A 8 0.19 11.20 -15.93
N LYS A 9 -0.33 10.15 -15.31
CA LYS A 9 -1.06 10.26 -14.03
C LYS A 9 -0.13 10.31 -12.83
N LEU A 10 1.01 9.65 -12.90
CA LEU A 10 1.90 9.45 -11.76
C LEU A 10 3.15 10.31 -11.85
N THR A 11 3.68 10.70 -10.70
CA THR A 11 5.03 11.28 -10.64
C THR A 11 6.05 10.19 -10.98
N PRO A 12 7.29 10.55 -11.36
CA PRO A 12 8.32 9.54 -11.62
C PRO A 12 8.55 8.60 -10.44
N GLU A 13 8.50 9.09 -9.21
CA GLU A 13 8.67 8.27 -8.02
C GLU A 13 7.51 7.30 -7.85
N GLN A 14 6.27 7.76 -8.06
CA GLN A 14 5.09 6.90 -7.99
C GLN A 14 5.12 5.82 -9.07
N TYR A 15 5.50 6.19 -10.29
CA TYR A 15 5.62 5.24 -11.39
C TYR A 15 6.65 4.15 -11.07
N HIS A 16 7.81 4.55 -10.53
CA HIS A 16 8.85 3.61 -10.16
C HIS A 16 8.36 2.58 -9.13
N VAL A 17 7.61 3.02 -8.11
CA VAL A 17 7.06 2.11 -7.10
C VAL A 17 6.01 1.18 -7.70
N LEU A 18 5.03 1.74 -8.43
CA LEU A 18 3.87 0.98 -8.89
C LEU A 18 4.17 0.07 -10.07
N ARG A 19 5.05 0.47 -10.96
CA ARG A 19 5.32 -0.29 -12.19
C ARG A 19 6.65 -1.02 -12.19
N ASP A 20 7.65 -0.46 -11.51
CA ASP A 20 8.99 -1.06 -11.47
C ASP A 20 9.26 -1.76 -10.13
N LYS A 21 8.22 -1.91 -9.29
CA LYS A 21 8.31 -2.56 -7.97
C LYS A 21 9.36 -1.91 -7.06
N GLY A 22 9.49 -0.59 -7.16
CA GLY A 22 10.38 0.15 -6.28
C GLY A 22 9.85 0.19 -4.86
N THR A 23 10.72 0.57 -3.94
CA THR A 23 10.35 0.73 -2.52
C THR A 23 10.81 2.10 -2.07
N GLU A 24 9.91 2.86 -1.45
CA GLU A 24 10.30 4.14 -0.87
C GLU A 24 11.22 3.90 0.33
N PRO A 25 12.15 4.82 0.64
CA PRO A 25 12.99 4.68 1.83
C PRO A 25 12.14 4.64 3.10
N PRO A 26 12.56 3.88 4.12
CA PRO A 26 11.80 3.86 5.37
C PRO A 26 11.78 5.24 6.01
N PHE A 27 10.66 5.56 6.66
CA PHE A 27 10.41 6.85 7.33
C PHE A 27 10.31 8.04 6.39
N SER A 28 10.21 7.82 5.07
CA SER A 28 10.10 8.90 4.08
C SER A 28 8.67 9.13 3.57
N GLY A 29 7.75 8.19 3.82
CA GLY A 29 6.41 8.26 3.25
C GLY A 29 5.52 9.30 3.94
N LYS A 30 4.78 10.07 3.14
CA LYS A 30 3.92 11.15 3.68
C LYS A 30 2.77 10.65 4.55
N TYR A 31 2.39 9.37 4.41
CA TYR A 31 1.28 8.82 5.19
C TYR A 31 1.73 7.99 6.39
N LEU A 32 3.03 7.89 6.64
CA LEU A 32 3.55 7.09 7.74
C LEU A 32 2.90 7.48 9.08
N ASN A 33 2.86 8.76 9.37
CA ASN A 33 2.32 9.29 10.62
C ASN A 33 0.91 9.85 10.49
N ASN A 34 0.24 9.60 9.35
CA ASN A 34 -1.11 10.08 9.14
C ASN A 34 -2.09 9.29 10.01
N LYS A 35 -2.81 9.99 10.88
CA LYS A 35 -3.80 9.39 11.79
C LYS A 35 -5.22 9.86 11.51
N ASP A 36 -5.42 10.60 10.43
CA ASP A 36 -6.75 11.06 10.05
C ASP A 36 -7.63 9.89 9.63
N SER A 37 -8.93 10.03 9.86
CA SER A 37 -9.90 9.03 9.43
C SER A 37 -10.19 9.18 7.94
N GLY A 38 -10.23 8.07 7.22
CA GLY A 38 -10.50 8.07 5.80
C GLY A 38 -10.11 6.78 5.11
N MET A 39 -10.01 6.86 3.80
CA MET A 39 -9.71 5.70 2.95
C MET A 39 -8.42 5.92 2.20
N TYR A 40 -7.55 4.92 2.23
CA TYR A 40 -6.34 4.89 1.42
C TYR A 40 -6.63 4.18 0.11
N LYS A 41 -6.51 4.90 -1.00
CA LYS A 41 -6.83 4.42 -2.33
C LYS A 41 -5.56 4.21 -3.16
N CYS A 42 -5.67 3.37 -4.19
CA CYS A 42 -4.59 3.24 -5.16
C CYS A 42 -4.41 4.56 -5.89
N VAL A 43 -3.21 5.11 -5.88
CA VAL A 43 -2.93 6.40 -6.51
C VAL A 43 -3.13 6.34 -8.03
N ALA A 44 -3.00 5.16 -8.64
CA ALA A 44 -3.15 4.99 -10.08
C ALA A 44 -4.60 4.82 -10.53
N CYS A 45 -5.38 3.98 -9.85
CA CYS A 45 -6.74 3.64 -10.33
C CYS A 45 -7.87 4.07 -9.40
N GLY A 46 -7.56 4.53 -8.20
CA GLY A 46 -8.59 5.00 -7.27
C GLY A 46 -9.32 3.90 -6.49
N ALA A 47 -8.94 2.65 -6.64
CA ALA A 47 -9.57 1.56 -5.89
C ALA A 47 -9.33 1.73 -4.39
N SER A 48 -10.37 1.47 -3.57
CA SER A 48 -10.25 1.54 -2.12
C SER A 48 -9.45 0.34 -1.61
N LEU A 49 -8.32 0.59 -0.96
CA LEU A 49 -7.38 -0.47 -0.57
C LEU A 49 -7.36 -0.72 0.93
N PHE A 50 -7.21 0.33 1.73
CA PHE A 50 -7.09 0.20 3.18
C PHE A 50 -7.88 1.30 3.88
N HIS A 51 -8.62 0.92 4.92
CA HIS A 51 -9.33 1.88 5.77
C HIS A 51 -8.42 2.32 6.92
N SER A 52 -8.52 3.59 7.31
CA SER A 52 -7.72 4.15 8.40
C SER A 52 -7.87 3.38 9.72
N ASP A 53 -9.02 2.72 9.92
CA ASP A 53 -9.28 1.95 11.14
C ASP A 53 -8.33 0.75 11.30
N THR A 54 -7.74 0.28 10.21
CA THR A 54 -6.81 -0.85 10.24
C THR A 54 -5.35 -0.42 10.26
N LYS A 55 -5.08 0.88 10.20
CA LYS A 55 -3.71 1.41 10.22
C LYS A 55 -3.15 1.36 11.63
N PHE A 56 -1.91 0.90 11.77
CA PHE A 56 -1.22 0.86 13.05
C PHE A 56 0.25 1.20 12.88
N ASP A 57 0.90 1.58 13.98
CA ASP A 57 2.33 1.88 14.00
C ASP A 57 3.11 0.61 14.23
N SER A 58 3.76 0.11 13.18
CA SER A 58 4.56 -1.12 13.26
C SER A 58 6.03 -0.86 13.59
N GLY A 59 6.46 0.40 13.57
CA GLY A 59 7.87 0.74 13.74
C GLY A 59 8.74 0.42 12.54
N SER A 60 8.16 -0.08 11.45
CA SER A 60 8.92 -0.54 10.28
C SER A 60 9.41 0.59 9.37
N GLY A 61 8.83 1.79 9.48
CA GLY A 61 9.17 2.91 8.62
C GLY A 61 8.28 3.08 7.40
N TRP A 62 7.24 2.24 7.27
CA TRP A 62 6.24 2.34 6.21
C TRP A 62 4.84 2.31 6.81
N PRO A 63 3.85 2.96 6.14
CA PRO A 63 2.45 2.81 6.58
C PRO A 63 2.08 1.34 6.69
N SER A 64 1.47 0.96 7.81
CA SER A 64 1.14 -0.43 8.07
C SER A 64 -0.33 -0.59 8.39
N PHE A 65 -0.92 -1.67 7.88
CA PHE A 65 -2.33 -2.00 8.06
C PHE A 65 -2.45 -3.47 8.42
N TYR A 66 -3.44 -3.82 9.24
CA TYR A 66 -3.62 -5.23 9.59
C TYR A 66 -4.66 -5.93 8.71
N ASP A 67 -5.41 -5.18 7.90
CA ASP A 67 -6.41 -5.78 7.02
C ASP A 67 -6.70 -4.86 5.83
N VAL A 68 -7.32 -5.42 4.80
CA VAL A 68 -7.73 -4.69 3.61
C VAL A 68 -9.12 -4.08 3.81
N ALA A 69 -9.43 -3.04 3.03
CA ALA A 69 -10.72 -2.34 3.13
C ALA A 69 -11.88 -3.21 2.67
N LYS A 70 -11.64 -4.06 1.68
CA LYS A 70 -12.66 -4.95 1.11
C LYS A 70 -11.97 -6.20 0.59
N ALA A 71 -12.58 -7.36 0.78
CA ALA A 71 -12.04 -8.61 0.27
C ALA A 71 -11.85 -8.54 -1.24
N GLY A 72 -10.68 -8.96 -1.71
CA GLY A 72 -10.35 -8.98 -3.13
C GLY A 72 -9.78 -7.68 -3.71
N THR A 73 -9.71 -6.61 -2.92
CA THR A 73 -9.15 -5.35 -3.43
C THR A 73 -7.62 -5.37 -3.53
N VAL A 74 -6.97 -6.22 -2.75
CA VAL A 74 -5.52 -6.41 -2.76
C VAL A 74 -5.23 -7.86 -3.10
N LYS A 75 -4.38 -8.07 -4.12
CA LYS A 75 -3.96 -9.40 -4.53
C LYS A 75 -2.59 -9.69 -3.93
N LEU A 76 -2.40 -10.92 -3.45
CA LEU A 76 -1.12 -11.35 -2.87
C LEU A 76 -0.39 -12.25 -3.86
N GLU A 77 0.89 -11.99 -4.06
CA GLU A 77 1.73 -12.76 -4.98
C GLU A 77 3.06 -13.10 -4.29
N GLU A 78 3.63 -14.25 -4.63
CA GLU A 78 4.94 -14.61 -4.12
C GLU A 78 6.01 -13.72 -4.74
N ASP A 79 6.94 -13.24 -3.89
CA ASP A 79 8.07 -12.43 -4.34
C ASP A 79 9.34 -13.08 -3.80
N ASN A 80 10.10 -13.71 -4.70
CA ASN A 80 11.36 -14.37 -4.38
C ASN A 80 12.57 -13.56 -4.85
N SER A 81 12.37 -12.30 -5.21
CA SER A 81 13.46 -11.42 -5.60
C SER A 81 14.41 -11.22 -4.40
N HIS A 82 15.65 -10.90 -4.70
CA HIS A 82 16.68 -10.69 -3.67
C HIS A 82 17.00 -11.93 -2.82
N GLY A 83 16.60 -13.13 -3.28
CA GLY A 83 16.92 -14.37 -2.56
C GLY A 83 16.14 -14.57 -1.27
N VAL A 84 15.13 -13.76 -1.01
CA VAL A 84 14.30 -13.84 0.19
C VAL A 84 12.85 -14.08 -0.22
N HIS A 85 12.21 -15.05 0.41
CA HIS A 85 10.79 -15.29 0.16
C HIS A 85 9.95 -14.24 0.88
N ARG A 86 9.16 -13.48 0.11
CA ARG A 86 8.22 -12.49 0.65
C ARG A 86 6.89 -12.63 -0.07
N VAL A 87 5.85 -12.02 0.49
CA VAL A 87 4.54 -11.94 -0.17
C VAL A 87 4.31 -10.49 -0.57
N GLU A 88 4.17 -10.27 -1.87
CA GLU A 88 3.92 -8.96 -2.45
C GLU A 88 2.44 -8.63 -2.40
N ALA A 89 2.11 -7.38 -2.08
CA ALA A 89 0.75 -6.85 -2.15
C ALA A 89 0.63 -5.99 -3.40
N VAL A 90 -0.32 -6.31 -4.28
CA VAL A 90 -0.60 -5.54 -5.49
C VAL A 90 -2.06 -5.13 -5.53
N CYS A 91 -2.35 -4.02 -6.21
CA CYS A 91 -3.72 -3.59 -6.44
C CYS A 91 -4.41 -4.58 -7.39
N ALA A 92 -5.50 -5.21 -6.93
CA ALA A 92 -6.20 -6.20 -7.74
C ALA A 92 -6.86 -5.59 -8.99
N ASN A 93 -7.15 -4.29 -8.94
CA ASN A 93 -7.80 -3.60 -10.05
C ASN A 93 -6.82 -3.23 -11.18
N CYS A 94 -5.65 -2.70 -10.86
CA CYS A 94 -4.71 -2.22 -11.88
C CYS A 94 -3.37 -2.96 -11.91
N GLY A 95 -3.09 -3.81 -10.91
CA GLY A 95 -1.84 -4.56 -10.85
C GLY A 95 -0.64 -3.78 -10.34
N GLY A 96 -0.82 -2.55 -9.88
CA GLY A 96 0.27 -1.74 -9.36
C GLY A 96 0.85 -2.31 -8.06
N HIS A 97 2.18 -2.26 -7.95
CA HIS A 97 2.86 -2.72 -6.73
C HIS A 97 2.57 -1.78 -5.56
N LEU A 98 2.09 -2.34 -4.45
CA LEU A 98 1.74 -1.58 -3.26
C LEU A 98 2.81 -1.71 -2.17
N GLY A 99 3.29 -2.91 -1.93
CA GLY A 99 4.24 -3.22 -0.88
C GLY A 99 4.28 -4.72 -0.62
N HIS A 100 4.45 -5.09 0.63
CA HIS A 100 4.54 -6.49 1.04
C HIS A 100 3.70 -6.75 2.29
N VAL A 101 3.32 -8.01 2.49
CA VAL A 101 2.59 -8.43 3.68
C VAL A 101 3.41 -9.45 4.46
N PHE A 102 3.39 -9.33 5.79
CA PHE A 102 4.11 -10.21 6.71
C PHE A 102 3.15 -10.73 7.78
N ASP A 103 3.40 -11.94 8.29
CA ASP A 103 2.61 -12.59 9.34
C ASP A 103 3.27 -12.40 10.72
N ASP A 104 3.83 -11.23 10.97
CA ASP A 104 4.62 -10.95 12.17
C ASP A 104 4.01 -9.91 13.09
N ALA A 105 2.68 -9.78 13.07
CA ALA A 105 1.97 -8.81 13.91
C ALA A 105 0.96 -9.51 14.83
N PRO A 106 1.42 -10.34 15.79
CA PRO A 106 0.52 -11.15 16.63
C PRO A 106 -0.40 -10.32 17.52
N GLY A 107 -0.06 -9.04 17.77
CA GLY A 107 -0.91 -8.14 18.54
C GLY A 107 -2.06 -7.54 17.74
N GLN A 108 -2.14 -7.80 16.44
CA GLN A 108 -3.20 -7.26 15.60
C GLN A 108 -4.27 -8.33 15.31
N PRO A 109 -5.53 -7.91 15.03
CA PRO A 109 -6.63 -8.87 14.85
C PRO A 109 -6.38 -9.98 13.82
N THR A 110 -5.68 -9.67 12.72
CA THR A 110 -5.39 -10.66 11.69
C THR A 110 -4.01 -11.31 11.83
N GLY A 111 -3.16 -10.76 12.71
CA GLY A 111 -1.76 -11.18 12.79
C GLY A 111 -0.91 -10.71 11.61
N LYS A 112 -1.49 -9.98 10.67
CA LYS A 112 -0.83 -9.54 9.45
C LYS A 112 -0.35 -8.10 9.52
N ARG A 113 0.74 -7.83 8.82
CA ARG A 113 1.29 -6.48 8.66
C ARG A 113 1.47 -6.21 7.17
N TYR A 114 0.55 -5.41 6.61
CA TYR A 114 0.67 -4.92 5.23
C TYR A 114 1.53 -3.66 5.27
N CYS A 115 2.79 -3.77 4.84
CA CYS A 115 3.70 -2.63 4.72
C CYS A 115 3.57 -2.03 3.33
N ILE A 116 2.99 -0.84 3.24
CA ILE A 116 2.59 -0.25 1.98
C ILE A 116 3.34 1.05 1.73
N ASN A 117 3.80 1.26 0.51
CA ASN A 117 4.48 2.49 0.13
C ASN A 117 3.48 3.65 0.08
N SER A 118 3.78 4.76 0.75
CA SER A 118 2.94 5.96 0.65
C SER A 118 2.80 6.42 -0.79
N LEU A 119 3.84 6.23 -1.60
CA LEU A 119 3.82 6.60 -3.02
C LEU A 119 2.80 5.82 -3.83
N SER A 120 2.35 4.66 -3.33
CA SER A 120 1.30 3.86 -3.98
C SER A 120 -0.10 4.31 -3.59
N LEU A 121 -0.23 5.21 -2.63
CA LEU A 121 -1.50 5.54 -1.99
C LEU A 121 -1.90 6.98 -2.23
N GLU A 122 -3.23 7.18 -2.27
CA GLU A 122 -3.86 8.49 -2.20
C GLU A 122 -4.87 8.46 -1.06
N PHE A 123 -4.72 9.36 -0.10
CA PHE A 123 -5.60 9.39 1.05
C PHE A 123 -6.81 10.29 0.80
N GLU A 124 -8.01 9.73 1.01
CA GLU A 124 -9.25 10.49 0.94
C GLU A 124 -9.79 10.62 2.35
N PRO A 125 -9.78 11.83 2.94
CA PRO A 125 -10.31 12.03 4.31
C PRO A 125 -11.79 11.71 4.37
N LYS A 126 -12.23 11.18 5.51
CA LYS A 126 -13.64 10.96 5.76
C LYS A 126 -14.35 12.31 5.80
N SER A 127 -15.52 12.39 5.16
CA SER A 127 -16.31 13.61 5.19
C SER A 127 -16.76 13.90 6.63
N SER A 128 -16.61 15.16 7.04
CA SER A 128 -17.00 15.59 8.39
C SER A 128 -18.48 15.97 8.47
N LYS A 129 -19.22 15.84 7.42
CA LYS A 129 -20.65 16.19 7.41
C LYS A 129 -21.50 15.09 7.97
#